data_05af52a2e3b1ee0f938074067aeac83c
#
_entry.id   05af52a2e3b1ee0f938074067aeac83c
#
_cell.length_a   1.000
_cell.length_b   1.000
_cell.length_c   1.000
_cell.angle_alpha   90.00
_cell.angle_beta   90.00
_cell.angle_gamma   90.00
#
_symmetry.space_group_name_H-M   'P 1'
#
loop_
_entity.id
_entity.type
_entity.pdbx_description
1 polymer ?
#
loop_
_entity_poly.entity_id
_entity_poly.type
_entity_poly.pdbx_seq_one_letter_code
_entity_poly.pdbx_strand_id
1 'polypeptide(L)'
;MGSVPTVRSIATLIFAILWAAPSGGAQGNAGATPRRALLVANSAYRRLPPLRSPKANVDALAAALRKAQFQPHVAYDLSQADMISVVRSFTATVQPGDFVLVYFSGYGYQADDLNYLLPVGFDPKDDSPLGQRAFSVRNLESQVDLRHPGTKMFLLDATRSCPDLPEGLAMMAPVQNTLVAFSAAPNQSVAEPVGGGINAFTAALIRAIEEPGSKPASVLMGAQAEVDRASGGTQVPFFTAAPVGEFYFTSPLPPPAKPKPEPALPPSTPPPSDELKPGRNRENRKDLLTYAWIPPGTFKMGCPPNDAQCMPDEKPQHEVKITKGFWMTRTEVTTGAYQRFTSATGHREPGKTQTNPKLAGTDLPVTKVTWDDAKAYCEWAGGRLPTEAEWEYSARGGKAELKFPWGNTFDPNLANSFKTDLKLKKPFIETVPVRKLGSGNGFDLFDMLGNAREWTADFYAATYSSAGPLTDPAGPKEGKDRVVRGGSFNESEKDLRLSARDHVDPAKQDNATGFRCVLPSLTANN
;
A
#
# COMPACT_ATOMS: atom_id res chain seq x y z
N MET A 1 -27.11 -89.07 9.96
CA MET A 1 -25.88 -89.70 10.54
C MET A 1 -24.73 -88.75 10.22
N GLY A 2 -24.09 -88.13 11.15
CA GLY A 2 -23.00 -87.19 10.92
C GLY A 2 -23.07 -86.05 11.95
N SER A 3 -22.43 -86.25 13.04
CA SER A 3 -22.37 -85.43 14.25
C SER A 3 -21.64 -84.12 14.02
N VAL A 4 -22.18 -83.01 14.51
CA VAL A 4 -21.62 -81.71 14.63
C VAL A 4 -20.78 -81.62 15.92
N PRO A 5 -19.51 -81.09 15.86
CA PRO A 5 -18.79 -80.83 17.11
C PRO A 5 -19.02 -79.38 17.58
N THR A 6 -19.31 -79.33 18.86
CA THR A 6 -19.49 -78.13 19.71
C THR A 6 -18.23 -77.29 19.78
N VAL A 7 -18.37 -75.96 19.55
CA VAL A 7 -17.32 -74.93 19.76
C VAL A 7 -17.41 -74.45 21.22
N ARG A 8 -16.33 -74.64 22.00
CA ARG A 8 -16.12 -74.10 23.34
C ARG A 8 -15.81 -72.59 23.28
N SER A 9 -16.60 -71.80 23.99
CA SER A 9 -16.32 -70.36 24.25
C SER A 9 -15.09 -70.21 25.15
N ILE A 10 -14.13 -69.47 24.69
CA ILE A 10 -13.01 -68.94 25.49
C ILE A 10 -13.36 -67.49 25.88
N ALA A 11 -13.59 -67.29 27.19
CA ALA A 11 -13.80 -65.99 27.80
C ALA A 11 -12.44 -65.30 27.94
N THR A 12 -12.23 -64.22 27.20
CA THR A 12 -11.05 -63.37 27.36
C THR A 12 -11.35 -62.29 28.40
N LEU A 13 -10.67 -62.39 29.55
CA LEU A 13 -10.65 -61.31 30.55
C LEU A 13 -9.91 -60.07 29.98
N ILE A 14 -10.62 -58.95 29.83
CA ILE A 14 -10.04 -57.67 29.58
C ILE A 14 -9.75 -57.00 30.93
N PHE A 15 -8.47 -56.87 31.25
CA PHE A 15 -8.00 -56.04 32.36
C PHE A 15 -8.06 -54.56 31.91
N ALA A 16 -9.00 -53.80 32.45
CA ALA A 16 -9.05 -52.36 32.32
C ALA A 16 -8.00 -51.74 33.26
N ILE A 17 -6.89 -51.27 32.71
CA ILE A 17 -5.94 -50.42 33.43
C ILE A 17 -6.49 -48.98 33.36
N LEU A 18 -7.06 -48.51 34.48
CA LEU A 18 -7.36 -47.10 34.68
C LEU A 18 -6.03 -46.32 34.81
N TRP A 19 -5.67 -45.59 33.77
CA TRP A 19 -4.64 -44.56 33.86
C TRP A 19 -5.30 -43.27 34.38
N ALA A 20 -4.97 -42.90 35.61
CA ALA A 20 -5.30 -41.60 36.16
C ALA A 20 -4.47 -40.52 35.42
N ALA A 21 -5.12 -39.68 34.66
CA ALA A 21 -4.49 -38.49 34.06
C ALA A 21 -4.22 -37.45 35.15
N PRO A 22 -3.02 -36.86 35.22
CA PRO A 22 -2.80 -35.73 36.11
C PRO A 22 -3.54 -34.50 35.53
N SER A 23 -4.47 -33.96 36.31
CA SER A 23 -5.11 -32.68 36.07
C SER A 23 -4.12 -31.55 36.35
N GLY A 24 -3.23 -31.29 35.38
CA GLY A 24 -2.40 -30.10 35.31
C GLY A 24 -2.83 -29.29 34.13
N GLY A 25 -3.62 -28.23 34.35
CA GLY A 25 -4.03 -27.31 33.32
C GLY A 25 -2.82 -26.54 32.74
N ALA A 26 -2.29 -27.04 31.64
CA ALA A 26 -1.54 -26.21 30.71
C ALA A 26 -2.58 -25.57 29.79
N GLN A 27 -2.89 -24.30 30.01
CA GLN A 27 -3.50 -23.46 28.99
C GLN A 27 -2.49 -23.39 27.82
N GLY A 28 -2.62 -24.34 26.89
CA GLY A 28 -1.93 -24.29 25.62
C GLY A 28 -2.40 -23.04 24.87
N ASN A 29 -1.48 -22.15 24.59
CA ASN A 29 -1.64 -21.06 23.63
C ASN A 29 -2.32 -21.62 22.38
N ALA A 30 -3.53 -21.18 22.06
CA ALA A 30 -4.21 -21.49 20.82
C ALA A 30 -3.31 -21.03 19.68
N GLY A 31 -2.71 -22.00 18.98
CA GLY A 31 -2.14 -22.03 17.65
C GLY A 31 -1.47 -20.76 17.10
N ALA A 32 -0.24 -20.46 17.53
CA ALA A 32 0.62 -19.61 16.74
C ALA A 32 0.92 -20.32 15.41
N THR A 33 0.55 -19.71 14.27
CA THR A 33 0.87 -20.23 12.93
C THR A 33 2.38 -20.53 12.84
N PRO A 34 2.82 -21.75 12.52
CA PRO A 34 4.23 -22.06 12.39
C PRO A 34 4.89 -21.20 11.31
N ARG A 35 6.10 -20.74 11.56
CA ARG A 35 6.83 -19.73 10.78
C ARG A 35 8.13 -20.31 10.25
N ARG A 36 8.21 -20.51 8.94
CA ARG A 36 9.38 -21.09 8.29
C ARG A 36 10.02 -20.10 7.36
N ALA A 37 11.35 -20.09 7.32
CA ALA A 37 12.07 -19.24 6.38
C ALA A 37 13.20 -20.03 5.69
N LEU A 38 13.36 -19.83 4.39
CA LEU A 38 14.53 -20.23 3.61
C LEU A 38 15.31 -18.98 3.21
N LEU A 39 16.57 -18.90 3.63
CA LEU A 39 17.42 -17.75 3.34
C LEU A 39 18.67 -18.23 2.60
N VAL A 40 18.89 -17.74 1.39
CA VAL A 40 20.00 -18.13 0.54
C VAL A 40 20.87 -16.92 0.21
N ALA A 41 22.17 -17.02 0.43
CA ALA A 41 23.16 -16.02 0.01
C ALA A 41 24.16 -16.63 -0.96
N ASN A 42 24.23 -16.11 -2.17
CA ASN A 42 25.25 -16.45 -3.14
C ASN A 42 26.22 -15.26 -3.31
N SER A 43 27.44 -15.42 -2.85
CA SER A 43 28.51 -14.40 -2.82
C SER A 43 29.71 -14.78 -3.67
N ALA A 44 30.13 -16.05 -3.60
CA ALA A 44 31.40 -16.53 -4.17
C ALA A 44 31.27 -16.99 -5.64
N TYR A 45 30.76 -16.09 -6.49
CA TYR A 45 30.61 -16.34 -7.92
C TYR A 45 31.96 -16.57 -8.58
N ARG A 46 32.08 -17.58 -9.46
CA ARG A 46 33.33 -17.98 -10.10
C ARG A 46 33.56 -17.33 -11.48
N ARG A 47 32.48 -16.98 -12.16
CA ARG A 47 32.47 -16.41 -13.52
C ARG A 47 31.85 -15.02 -13.59
N LEU A 48 31.22 -14.55 -12.50
CA LEU A 48 30.74 -13.22 -12.30
C LEU A 48 31.54 -12.55 -11.17
N PRO A 49 31.53 -11.23 -11.03
CA PRO A 49 32.14 -10.54 -9.91
C PRO A 49 31.60 -11.06 -8.56
N PRO A 50 32.46 -11.31 -7.57
CA PRO A 50 32.00 -11.74 -6.25
C PRO A 50 31.25 -10.62 -5.56
N LEU A 51 30.18 -10.97 -4.81
CA LEU A 51 29.38 -10.04 -4.02
C LEU A 51 29.83 -10.03 -2.56
N ARG A 52 29.71 -8.89 -1.89
CA ARG A 52 30.15 -8.71 -0.50
C ARG A 52 28.99 -8.69 0.50
N SER A 53 27.81 -8.23 0.08
CA SER A 53 26.64 -8.04 0.95
C SER A 53 25.80 -9.30 1.22
N PRO A 54 25.65 -10.30 0.31
CA PRO A 54 24.64 -11.35 0.47
C PRO A 54 24.73 -12.11 1.79
N LYS A 55 25.94 -12.49 2.21
CA LYS A 55 26.14 -13.22 3.47
C LYS A 55 25.71 -12.38 4.68
N ALA A 56 26.12 -11.12 4.75
CA ALA A 56 25.75 -10.21 5.83
C ALA A 56 24.23 -9.95 5.86
N ASN A 57 23.59 -9.83 4.68
CA ASN A 57 22.15 -9.67 4.55
C ASN A 57 21.39 -10.86 5.15
N VAL A 58 21.77 -12.08 4.75
CA VAL A 58 21.12 -13.31 5.23
C VAL A 58 21.34 -13.52 6.73
N ASP A 59 22.56 -13.30 7.25
CA ASP A 59 22.87 -13.46 8.67
C ASP A 59 22.03 -12.51 9.54
N ALA A 60 21.93 -11.24 9.14
CA ALA A 60 21.18 -10.23 9.87
C ALA A 60 19.67 -10.48 9.79
N LEU A 61 19.14 -10.79 8.61
CA LEU A 61 17.72 -11.10 8.43
C LEU A 61 17.33 -12.37 9.19
N ALA A 62 18.19 -13.41 9.22
CA ALA A 62 17.97 -14.60 10.00
C ALA A 62 17.86 -14.30 11.50
N ALA A 63 18.68 -13.39 12.01
CA ALA A 63 18.62 -12.96 13.41
C ALA A 63 17.29 -12.26 13.73
N ALA A 64 16.83 -11.34 12.88
CA ALA A 64 15.55 -10.65 13.04
C ALA A 64 14.36 -11.63 12.94
N LEU A 65 14.39 -12.55 11.98
CA LEU A 65 13.35 -13.55 11.81
C LEU A 65 13.26 -14.53 13.00
N ARG A 66 14.39 -14.90 13.65
CA ARG A 66 14.36 -15.70 14.89
C ARG A 66 13.66 -14.95 16.01
N LYS A 67 13.90 -13.65 16.18
CA LYS A 67 13.15 -12.81 17.14
C LYS A 67 11.64 -12.81 16.82
N ALA A 68 11.29 -12.79 15.53
CA ALA A 68 9.92 -12.91 15.04
C ALA A 68 9.40 -14.37 15.03
N GLN A 69 10.05 -15.29 15.75
CA GLN A 69 9.67 -16.70 15.94
C GLN A 69 9.66 -17.55 14.64
N PHE A 70 10.36 -17.14 13.60
CA PHE A 70 10.61 -17.99 12.44
C PHE A 70 11.68 -19.05 12.74
N GLN A 71 11.65 -20.13 11.98
CA GLN A 71 12.69 -21.15 11.91
C GLN A 71 13.48 -20.99 10.62
N PRO A 72 14.56 -20.16 10.59
CA PRO A 72 15.34 -19.93 9.38
C PRO A 72 16.21 -21.13 9.03
N HIS A 73 16.04 -21.62 7.81
CA HIS A 73 17.00 -22.51 7.14
C HIS A 73 17.92 -21.63 6.29
N VAL A 74 19.21 -21.60 6.62
CA VAL A 74 20.18 -20.70 5.98
C VAL A 74 21.15 -21.51 5.14
N ALA A 75 21.42 -21.05 3.91
CA ALA A 75 22.38 -21.69 3.00
C ALA A 75 23.21 -20.64 2.25
N TYR A 76 24.45 -20.99 1.92
CA TYR A 76 25.42 -20.11 1.31
C TYR A 76 26.08 -20.74 0.09
N ASP A 77 26.37 -19.90 -0.92
CA ASP A 77 27.21 -20.19 -2.07
C ASP A 77 26.85 -21.49 -2.79
N LEU A 78 25.56 -21.62 -3.10
CA LEU A 78 24.99 -22.84 -3.66
C LEU A 78 25.30 -23.00 -5.15
N SER A 79 25.69 -24.18 -5.54
CA SER A 79 25.58 -24.65 -6.93
C SER A 79 24.12 -24.87 -7.32
N GLN A 80 23.83 -25.05 -8.61
CA GLN A 80 22.47 -25.36 -9.05
C GLN A 80 21.90 -26.63 -8.40
N ALA A 81 22.69 -27.68 -8.32
CA ALA A 81 22.29 -28.94 -7.68
C ALA A 81 22.00 -28.74 -6.19
N ASP A 82 22.82 -27.92 -5.50
CA ASP A 82 22.61 -27.61 -4.10
C ASP A 82 21.37 -26.74 -3.90
N MET A 83 21.08 -25.78 -4.79
CA MET A 83 19.83 -25.00 -4.76
C MET A 83 18.61 -25.93 -4.85
N ILE A 84 18.61 -26.87 -5.78
CA ILE A 84 17.53 -27.86 -5.93
C ILE A 84 17.37 -28.68 -4.65
N SER A 85 18.48 -29.17 -4.10
CA SER A 85 18.51 -29.99 -2.90
C SER A 85 18.00 -29.24 -1.66
N VAL A 86 18.49 -28.02 -1.46
CA VAL A 86 18.10 -27.15 -0.33
C VAL A 86 16.62 -26.79 -0.40
N VAL A 87 16.10 -26.39 -1.57
CA VAL A 87 14.68 -26.10 -1.74
C VAL A 87 13.82 -27.32 -1.47
N ARG A 88 14.20 -28.49 -1.98
CA ARG A 88 13.49 -29.76 -1.71
C ARG A 88 13.46 -30.09 -0.22
N SER A 89 14.62 -30.00 0.45
CA SER A 89 14.73 -30.28 1.89
C SER A 89 13.90 -29.30 2.71
N PHE A 90 13.94 -28.02 2.38
CA PHE A 90 13.15 -27.00 3.05
C PHE A 90 11.65 -27.21 2.84
N THR A 91 11.21 -27.38 1.58
CA THR A 91 9.78 -27.58 1.28
C THR A 91 9.21 -28.84 1.92
N ALA A 92 10.02 -29.89 2.13
CA ALA A 92 9.61 -31.09 2.87
C ALA A 92 9.24 -30.79 4.33
N THR A 93 9.73 -29.71 4.93
CA THR A 93 9.38 -29.30 6.30
C THR A 93 8.09 -28.50 6.38
N VAL A 94 7.64 -27.90 5.28
CA VAL A 94 6.47 -27.02 5.23
C VAL A 94 5.18 -27.83 5.41
N GLN A 95 4.29 -27.32 6.26
CA GLN A 95 2.97 -27.91 6.52
C GLN A 95 1.85 -26.99 5.99
N PRO A 96 0.67 -27.53 5.69
CA PRO A 96 -0.48 -26.70 5.35
C PRO A 96 -0.78 -25.66 6.42
N GLY A 97 -1.00 -24.42 6.00
CA GLY A 97 -1.27 -23.30 6.90
C GLY A 97 -0.04 -22.58 7.44
N ASP A 98 1.20 -23.08 7.24
CA ASP A 98 2.43 -22.40 7.67
C ASP A 98 2.55 -21.01 7.00
N PHE A 99 3.24 -20.07 7.68
CA PHE A 99 3.80 -18.91 7.02
C PHE A 99 5.19 -19.26 6.48
N VAL A 100 5.36 -19.13 5.17
CA VAL A 100 6.63 -19.44 4.49
C VAL A 100 7.25 -18.14 3.95
N LEU A 101 8.46 -17.83 4.39
CA LEU A 101 9.27 -16.74 3.86
C LEU A 101 10.48 -17.32 3.10
N VAL A 102 10.69 -16.86 1.87
CA VAL A 102 11.90 -17.19 1.10
C VAL A 102 12.63 -15.89 0.79
N TYR A 103 13.92 -15.83 1.13
CA TYR A 103 14.79 -14.70 0.81
C TYR A 103 16.01 -15.21 0.04
N PHE A 104 16.28 -14.55 -1.08
CA PHE A 104 17.50 -14.80 -1.84
C PHE A 104 18.28 -13.50 -2.01
N SER A 105 19.59 -13.53 -1.71
CA SER A 105 20.51 -12.43 -2.00
C SER A 105 21.65 -12.91 -2.88
N GLY A 106 21.81 -12.32 -4.06
CA GLY A 106 22.77 -12.74 -5.07
C GLY A 106 22.52 -12.06 -6.42
N TYR A 107 22.93 -12.68 -7.50
CA TYR A 107 22.55 -12.26 -8.86
C TYR A 107 21.26 -12.93 -9.30
N GLY A 108 20.42 -12.17 -9.98
CA GLY A 108 19.26 -12.63 -10.72
C GLY A 108 19.42 -12.43 -12.22
N TYR A 109 18.69 -13.19 -12.98
CA TYR A 109 18.64 -13.14 -14.43
C TYR A 109 17.19 -13.17 -14.91
N GLN A 110 16.86 -12.30 -15.85
CA GLN A 110 15.55 -12.25 -16.48
C GLN A 110 15.67 -12.73 -17.94
N ALA A 111 14.84 -13.69 -18.33
CA ALA A 111 14.66 -14.10 -19.72
C ALA A 111 13.21 -14.49 -19.96
N ASP A 112 12.63 -14.09 -21.09
CA ASP A 112 11.26 -14.42 -21.52
C ASP A 112 10.22 -14.16 -20.41
N ASP A 113 10.32 -13.01 -19.74
CA ASP A 113 9.49 -12.61 -18.60
C ASP A 113 9.56 -13.57 -17.38
N LEU A 114 10.55 -14.43 -17.33
CA LEU A 114 10.81 -15.33 -16.22
C LEU A 114 12.06 -14.90 -15.45
N ASN A 115 11.99 -15.02 -14.13
CA ASN A 115 13.09 -14.72 -13.22
C ASN A 115 13.84 -15.99 -12.82
N TYR A 116 15.15 -15.88 -12.80
CA TYR A 116 16.08 -16.93 -12.42
C TYR A 116 17.04 -16.43 -11.34
N LEU A 117 17.32 -17.25 -10.36
CA LEU A 117 18.34 -17.04 -9.34
C LEU A 117 19.62 -17.75 -9.76
N LEU A 118 20.75 -17.05 -9.72
CA LEU A 118 21.98 -17.58 -10.26
C LEU A 118 22.79 -18.33 -9.20
N PRO A 119 23.17 -19.61 -9.47
CA PRO A 119 24.10 -20.34 -8.63
C PRO A 119 25.52 -19.77 -8.76
N VAL A 120 26.39 -20.02 -7.77
CA VAL A 120 27.79 -19.49 -7.79
C VAL A 120 28.65 -19.99 -8.95
N GLY A 121 28.24 -21.08 -9.61
CA GLY A 121 28.89 -21.61 -10.80
C GLY A 121 28.35 -21.12 -12.14
N PHE A 122 27.37 -20.19 -12.12
CA PHE A 122 26.76 -19.68 -13.35
C PHE A 122 27.83 -19.05 -14.27
N ASP A 123 27.82 -19.46 -15.55
CA ASP A 123 28.66 -18.89 -16.60
C ASP A 123 27.77 -18.16 -17.61
N PRO A 124 27.92 -16.84 -17.78
CA PRO A 124 27.12 -16.10 -18.76
C PRO A 124 27.41 -16.48 -20.21
N LYS A 125 28.55 -17.11 -20.47
CA LYS A 125 29.00 -17.57 -21.81
C LYS A 125 28.56 -19.00 -22.16
N ASP A 126 27.92 -19.69 -21.24
CA ASP A 126 27.35 -21.03 -21.48
C ASP A 126 26.01 -20.87 -22.20
N ASP A 127 25.91 -21.41 -23.43
CA ASP A 127 24.73 -21.35 -24.29
C ASP A 127 23.67 -22.43 -23.96
N SER A 128 23.89 -23.26 -22.95
CA SER A 128 22.90 -24.25 -22.50
C SER A 128 21.62 -23.59 -22.06
N PRO A 129 20.47 -24.26 -22.21
CA PRO A 129 19.16 -23.72 -21.75
C PRO A 129 19.23 -23.21 -20.33
N LEU A 130 18.71 -22.00 -20.07
CA LEU A 130 18.83 -21.30 -18.78
C LEU A 130 18.31 -22.13 -17.60
N GLY A 131 17.25 -22.90 -17.79
CA GLY A 131 16.71 -23.81 -16.77
C GLY A 131 17.68 -24.94 -16.33
N GLN A 132 18.75 -25.22 -17.10
CA GLN A 132 19.79 -26.20 -16.76
C GLN A 132 20.97 -25.60 -15.99
N ARG A 133 21.11 -24.27 -15.98
CA ARG A 133 22.24 -23.56 -15.37
C ARG A 133 21.85 -22.47 -14.36
N ALA A 134 20.55 -22.19 -14.22
CA ALA A 134 20.00 -21.25 -13.25
C ALA A 134 18.74 -21.80 -12.60
N PHE A 135 18.33 -21.27 -11.45
CA PHE A 135 17.20 -21.76 -10.68
C PHE A 135 15.98 -20.86 -10.91
N SER A 136 14.91 -21.39 -11.50
CA SER A 136 13.69 -20.65 -11.80
C SER A 136 12.92 -20.25 -10.53
N VAL A 137 12.58 -18.96 -10.40
CA VAL A 137 11.74 -18.45 -9.29
C VAL A 137 10.34 -19.04 -9.36
N ARG A 138 9.78 -19.24 -10.57
CA ARG A 138 8.48 -19.91 -10.77
C ARG A 138 8.51 -21.36 -10.25
N ASN A 139 9.62 -22.08 -10.46
CA ASN A 139 9.77 -23.42 -9.91
C ASN A 139 9.81 -23.41 -8.37
N LEU A 140 10.52 -22.44 -7.79
CA LEU A 140 10.56 -22.25 -6.35
C LEU A 140 9.16 -22.01 -5.77
N GLU A 141 8.42 -21.07 -6.37
CA GLU A 141 7.05 -20.74 -5.99
C GLU A 141 6.15 -21.97 -6.07
N SER A 142 6.19 -22.71 -7.19
CA SER A 142 5.38 -23.92 -7.38
C SER A 142 5.70 -25.03 -6.35
N GLN A 143 6.96 -25.23 -5.99
CA GLN A 143 7.33 -26.23 -4.99
C GLN A 143 6.84 -25.86 -3.58
N VAL A 144 6.80 -24.56 -3.25
CA VAL A 144 6.21 -24.07 -2.00
C VAL A 144 4.69 -24.22 -2.04
N ASP A 145 4.03 -23.89 -3.16
CA ASP A 145 2.57 -23.99 -3.33
C ASP A 145 2.04 -25.40 -3.16
N LEU A 146 2.77 -26.41 -3.62
CA LEU A 146 2.42 -27.83 -3.43
C LEU A 146 2.31 -28.26 -1.97
N ARG A 147 2.77 -27.44 -1.03
CA ARG A 147 2.65 -27.69 0.42
C ARG A 147 1.45 -26.99 1.07
N HIS A 148 0.69 -26.21 0.30
CA HIS A 148 -0.50 -25.48 0.76
C HIS A 148 -0.25 -24.58 1.99
N PRO A 149 0.80 -23.74 1.99
CA PRO A 149 1.03 -22.82 3.09
C PRO A 149 -0.09 -21.78 3.16
N GLY A 150 -0.33 -21.23 4.37
CA GLY A 150 -1.35 -20.20 4.57
C GLY A 150 -0.94 -18.85 3.99
N THR A 151 0.36 -18.51 4.07
CA THR A 151 0.93 -17.26 3.52
C THR A 151 2.33 -17.51 2.99
N LYS A 152 2.65 -16.90 1.85
CA LYS A 152 3.96 -16.98 1.21
C LYS A 152 4.53 -15.59 1.00
N MET A 153 5.82 -15.42 1.28
CA MET A 153 6.54 -14.17 1.07
C MET A 153 7.88 -14.46 0.41
N PHE A 154 8.06 -13.97 -0.82
CA PHE A 154 9.31 -14.09 -1.57
C PHE A 154 10.00 -12.74 -1.59
N LEU A 155 11.22 -12.67 -1.09
CA LEU A 155 12.05 -11.48 -1.02
C LEU A 155 13.28 -11.68 -1.92
N LEU A 156 13.29 -11.01 -3.07
CA LEU A 156 14.28 -11.21 -4.12
C LEU A 156 15.27 -10.04 -4.15
N ASP A 157 16.32 -10.14 -3.36
CA ASP A 157 17.45 -9.21 -3.35
C ASP A 157 18.50 -9.65 -4.41
N ALA A 158 18.06 -9.70 -5.66
CA ALA A 158 18.79 -10.30 -6.78
C ALA A 158 18.93 -9.35 -7.98
N THR A 159 18.74 -8.05 -7.79
CA THR A 159 18.82 -7.02 -8.84
C THR A 159 20.19 -6.34 -8.87
N ARG A 160 21.28 -7.09 -8.70
CA ARG A 160 22.65 -6.55 -8.74
C ARG A 160 23.06 -6.21 -10.15
N SER A 161 23.69 -5.04 -10.33
CA SER A 161 24.28 -4.64 -11.61
C SER A 161 25.47 -5.54 -11.96
N CYS A 162 25.47 -6.07 -13.17
CA CYS A 162 26.58 -6.84 -13.73
C CYS A 162 26.66 -6.58 -15.25
N PRO A 163 27.82 -6.19 -15.79
CA PRO A 163 27.97 -5.89 -17.23
C PRO A 163 27.59 -7.04 -18.16
N ASP A 164 27.75 -8.29 -17.70
CA ASP A 164 27.51 -9.49 -18.50
C ASP A 164 26.05 -10.02 -18.37
N LEU A 165 25.16 -9.32 -17.64
CA LEU A 165 23.79 -9.74 -17.40
C LEU A 165 22.79 -8.63 -17.76
N PRO A 166 21.55 -8.99 -18.19
CA PRO A 166 20.47 -8.03 -18.29
C PRO A 166 20.19 -7.33 -16.97
N GLU A 167 19.76 -6.08 -17.03
CA GLU A 167 19.43 -5.31 -15.82
C GLU A 167 18.12 -5.77 -15.19
N GLY A 168 18.14 -5.94 -13.86
CA GLY A 168 16.98 -6.16 -13.02
C GLY A 168 16.30 -7.51 -13.20
N LEU A 169 15.10 -7.59 -12.62
CA LEU A 169 14.19 -8.73 -12.71
C LEU A 169 12.85 -8.31 -13.32
N ALA A 170 12.13 -9.26 -13.90
CA ALA A 170 10.77 -9.04 -14.40
C ALA A 170 9.78 -8.98 -13.24
N MET A 171 8.70 -8.21 -13.44
CA MET A 171 7.57 -8.19 -12.52
C MET A 171 6.90 -9.57 -12.49
N MET A 172 6.57 -10.04 -11.29
CA MET A 172 5.80 -11.27 -11.09
C MET A 172 4.38 -10.93 -10.63
N ALA A 173 3.38 -11.49 -11.29
CA ALA A 173 2.01 -11.45 -10.78
C ALA A 173 1.91 -12.39 -9.57
N PRO A 174 1.43 -11.92 -8.40
CA PRO A 174 1.33 -12.76 -7.23
C PRO A 174 0.21 -13.79 -7.41
N VAL A 175 0.45 -15.04 -7.02
CA VAL A 175 -0.58 -16.05 -6.87
C VAL A 175 -1.27 -15.90 -5.51
N GLN A 176 -2.37 -16.61 -5.27
CA GLN A 176 -3.12 -16.54 -4.03
C GLN A 176 -2.22 -16.67 -2.77
N ASN A 177 -2.48 -15.84 -1.77
CA ASN A 177 -1.74 -15.81 -0.49
C ASN A 177 -0.22 -15.54 -0.63
N THR A 178 0.20 -14.83 -1.67
CA THR A 178 1.61 -14.58 -1.97
C THR A 178 1.93 -13.10 -1.99
N LEU A 179 3.08 -12.74 -1.40
CA LEU A 179 3.73 -11.45 -1.56
C LEU A 179 5.09 -11.70 -2.20
N VAL A 180 5.45 -10.90 -3.20
CA VAL A 180 6.77 -10.95 -3.85
C VAL A 180 7.36 -9.55 -3.82
N ALA A 181 8.57 -9.41 -3.27
CA ALA A 181 9.28 -8.13 -3.23
C ALA A 181 10.66 -8.25 -3.88
N PHE A 182 11.04 -7.18 -4.56
CA PHE A 182 12.30 -7.02 -5.27
C PHE A 182 13.07 -5.85 -4.68
N SER A 183 14.40 -5.95 -4.60
CA SER A 183 15.24 -4.88 -4.06
C SER A 183 15.32 -3.63 -4.94
N ALA A 184 14.86 -3.70 -6.19
CA ALA A 184 14.69 -2.55 -7.10
C ALA A 184 13.44 -2.73 -7.98
N ALA A 185 13.02 -1.66 -8.66
CA ALA A 185 11.94 -1.70 -9.64
C ALA A 185 12.28 -2.63 -10.82
N PRO A 186 11.27 -3.13 -11.55
CA PRO A 186 11.47 -3.97 -12.73
C PRO A 186 12.44 -3.33 -13.74
N ASN A 187 13.33 -4.14 -14.30
CA ASN A 187 14.37 -3.70 -15.24
C ASN A 187 15.35 -2.65 -14.66
N GLN A 188 15.49 -2.60 -13.34
CA GLN A 188 16.48 -1.77 -12.66
C GLN A 188 17.44 -2.65 -11.86
N SER A 189 18.69 -2.22 -11.75
CA SER A 189 19.70 -2.86 -10.93
C SER A 189 20.27 -1.90 -9.90
N VAL A 190 20.84 -2.45 -8.83
CA VAL A 190 21.49 -1.71 -7.75
C VAL A 190 22.94 -2.11 -7.60
N ALA A 191 23.78 -1.15 -7.27
CA ALA A 191 25.17 -1.39 -6.96
C ALA A 191 25.33 -2.08 -5.59
N GLU A 192 26.42 -2.84 -5.45
CA GLU A 192 26.84 -3.37 -4.16
C GLU A 192 27.21 -2.22 -3.19
N PRO A 193 26.91 -2.35 -1.89
CA PRO A 193 27.32 -1.36 -0.90
C PRO A 193 28.82 -1.18 -0.86
N VAL A 194 29.29 0.06 -0.84
CA VAL A 194 30.71 0.38 -0.69
C VAL A 194 31.19 -0.13 0.68
N GLY A 195 32.26 -0.93 0.67
CA GLY A 195 32.82 -1.52 1.92
C GLY A 195 32.12 -2.80 2.38
N GLY A 196 31.08 -3.28 1.71
CA GLY A 196 30.28 -4.44 2.12
C GLY A 196 29.32 -4.13 3.27
N GLY A 197 28.81 -5.17 3.94
CA GLY A 197 27.80 -5.03 5.01
C GLY A 197 26.39 -5.25 4.51
N ILE A 198 25.41 -4.89 5.34
CA ILE A 198 23.98 -5.06 5.02
C ILE A 198 23.56 -3.97 4.04
N ASN A 199 22.87 -4.35 2.95
CA ASN A 199 22.35 -3.38 2.00
C ASN A 199 21.10 -2.65 2.52
N ALA A 200 20.75 -1.54 1.85
CA ALA A 200 19.64 -0.68 2.26
C ALA A 200 18.30 -1.43 2.31
N PHE A 201 18.03 -2.29 1.33
CA PHE A 201 16.78 -3.06 1.25
C PHE A 201 16.64 -4.03 2.44
N THR A 202 17.67 -4.82 2.71
CA THR A 202 17.65 -5.76 3.85
C THR A 202 17.61 -5.03 5.18
N ALA A 203 18.35 -3.92 5.33
CA ALA A 203 18.30 -3.12 6.55
C ALA A 203 16.91 -2.55 6.83
N ALA A 204 16.21 -2.06 5.79
CA ALA A 204 14.85 -1.55 5.91
C ALA A 204 13.84 -2.67 6.22
N LEU A 205 13.97 -3.85 5.59
CA LEU A 205 13.15 -5.02 5.93
C LEU A 205 13.28 -5.43 7.40
N ILE A 206 14.51 -5.48 7.92
CA ILE A 206 14.76 -5.85 9.32
C ILE A 206 14.07 -4.87 10.26
N ARG A 207 14.23 -3.56 10.05
CA ARG A 207 13.57 -2.53 10.88
C ARG A 207 12.05 -2.68 10.86
N ALA A 208 11.49 -2.84 9.67
CA ALA A 208 10.04 -2.99 9.52
C ALA A 208 9.49 -4.30 10.12
N ILE A 209 10.26 -5.40 10.11
CA ILE A 209 9.90 -6.66 10.77
C ILE A 209 9.90 -6.51 12.29
N GLU A 210 10.85 -5.76 12.85
CA GLU A 210 11.01 -5.57 14.29
C GLU A 210 10.00 -4.59 14.88
N GLU A 211 9.28 -3.83 14.08
CA GLU A 211 8.23 -2.92 14.54
C GLU A 211 7.05 -3.69 15.19
N PRO A 212 6.57 -3.25 16.38
CA PRO A 212 5.42 -3.88 17.03
C PRO A 212 4.16 -3.84 16.15
N GLY A 213 3.52 -4.99 15.99
CA GLY A 213 2.29 -5.12 15.20
C GLY A 213 2.51 -5.08 13.68
N SER A 214 3.76 -5.28 13.22
CA SER A 214 4.08 -5.29 11.79
C SER A 214 3.40 -6.45 11.05
N LYS A 215 2.71 -6.12 9.96
CA LYS A 215 2.06 -7.08 9.04
C LYS A 215 2.89 -7.26 7.77
N PRO A 216 2.78 -8.37 7.02
CA PRO A 216 3.59 -8.62 5.82
C PRO A 216 3.57 -7.49 4.80
N ALA A 217 2.40 -6.97 4.43
CA ALA A 217 2.29 -5.85 3.50
C ALA A 217 2.90 -4.56 4.07
N SER A 218 2.70 -4.27 5.37
CA SER A 218 3.28 -3.08 6.02
C SER A 218 4.80 -3.13 6.05
N VAL A 219 5.39 -4.32 6.26
CA VAL A 219 6.84 -4.53 6.21
C VAL A 219 7.39 -4.16 4.83
N LEU A 220 6.74 -4.64 3.75
CA LEU A 220 7.19 -4.33 2.39
C LEU A 220 7.03 -2.84 2.05
N MET A 221 5.91 -2.24 2.41
CA MET A 221 5.66 -0.80 2.21
C MET A 221 6.64 0.07 2.98
N GLY A 222 6.90 -0.27 4.26
CA GLY A 222 7.87 0.45 5.08
C GLY A 222 9.28 0.36 4.52
N ALA A 223 9.69 -0.84 4.10
CA ALA A 223 11.00 -1.05 3.48
C ALA A 223 11.13 -0.28 2.15
N GLN A 224 10.11 -0.29 1.29
CA GLN A 224 10.10 0.47 0.04
C GLN A 224 10.27 1.97 0.30
N ALA A 225 9.43 2.55 1.16
CA ALA A 225 9.45 3.98 1.45
C ALA A 225 10.78 4.42 2.08
N GLU A 226 11.38 3.58 2.93
CA GLU A 226 12.66 3.89 3.56
C GLU A 226 13.82 3.86 2.56
N VAL A 227 13.90 2.84 1.71
CA VAL A 227 14.97 2.71 0.72
C VAL A 227 14.87 3.81 -0.34
N ASP A 228 13.67 4.10 -0.85
CA ASP A 228 13.41 5.19 -1.78
C ASP A 228 13.92 6.54 -1.21
N ARG A 229 13.51 6.87 0.00
CA ARG A 229 13.94 8.08 0.69
C ARG A 229 15.46 8.12 0.94
N ALA A 230 16.04 7.01 1.42
CA ALA A 230 17.47 6.95 1.76
C ALA A 230 18.37 7.03 0.52
N SER A 231 17.89 6.52 -0.62
CA SER A 231 18.62 6.56 -1.90
C SER A 231 18.36 7.83 -2.72
N GLY A 232 17.49 8.72 -2.27
CA GLY A 232 17.08 9.89 -3.05
C GLY A 232 16.36 9.51 -4.36
N GLY A 233 15.61 8.39 -4.36
CA GLY A 233 14.87 7.89 -5.52
C GLY A 233 15.70 7.06 -6.51
N THR A 234 16.98 6.81 -6.22
CA THR A 234 17.86 6.03 -7.14
C THR A 234 17.67 4.51 -6.98
N GLN A 235 17.14 4.06 -5.85
CA GLN A 235 16.75 2.67 -5.62
C GLN A 235 15.31 2.64 -5.08
N VAL A 236 14.39 2.10 -5.86
CA VAL A 236 12.98 1.99 -5.48
C VAL A 236 12.63 0.50 -5.43
N PRO A 237 12.60 -0.14 -4.25
CA PRO A 237 12.10 -1.50 -4.13
C PRO A 237 10.67 -1.60 -4.65
N PHE A 238 10.34 -2.73 -5.22
CA PHE A 238 9.03 -3.00 -5.79
C PHE A 238 8.44 -4.26 -5.17
N PHE A 239 7.12 -4.30 -4.99
CA PHE A 239 6.46 -5.53 -4.56
C PHE A 239 5.09 -5.70 -5.21
N THR A 240 4.68 -6.97 -5.30
CA THR A 240 3.33 -7.38 -5.67
C THR A 240 2.76 -8.23 -4.53
N ALA A 241 1.46 -8.10 -4.27
CA ALA A 241 0.81 -8.81 -3.19
C ALA A 241 -0.58 -9.27 -3.61
N ALA A 242 -0.88 -10.56 -3.39
CA ALA A 242 -2.24 -11.06 -3.32
C ALA A 242 -2.75 -10.96 -1.86
N PRO A 243 -4.06 -10.95 -1.61
CA PRO A 243 -4.60 -10.97 -0.27
C PRO A 243 -4.02 -12.11 0.56
N VAL A 244 -3.55 -11.81 1.77
CA VAL A 244 -3.02 -12.78 2.73
C VAL A 244 -3.84 -12.72 4.02
N GLY A 245 -3.90 -13.83 4.74
CA GLY A 245 -4.54 -13.89 6.06
C GLY A 245 -3.90 -12.95 7.09
N GLU A 246 -4.59 -12.74 8.20
CA GLU A 246 -4.03 -11.94 9.30
C GLU A 246 -2.78 -12.61 9.88
N PHE A 247 -1.67 -11.87 9.85
CA PHE A 247 -0.38 -12.28 10.37
C PHE A 247 0.40 -11.07 10.89
N TYR A 248 1.10 -11.25 12.01
CA TYR A 248 2.01 -10.25 12.58
C TYR A 248 3.40 -10.84 12.75
N PHE A 249 4.44 -10.16 12.29
CA PHE A 249 5.83 -10.55 12.56
C PHE A 249 6.16 -10.42 14.05
N THR A 250 5.75 -9.32 14.64
CA THR A 250 5.84 -9.05 16.07
C THR A 250 4.43 -8.80 16.60
N SER A 251 4.14 -9.29 17.80
CA SER A 251 2.84 -9.04 18.43
C SER A 251 2.60 -7.54 18.56
N PRO A 252 1.36 -7.06 18.30
CA PRO A 252 1.01 -5.70 18.65
C PRO A 252 1.31 -5.46 20.14
N LEU A 253 1.77 -4.27 20.49
CA LEU A 253 1.84 -3.89 21.90
C LEU A 253 0.45 -4.08 22.52
N PRO A 254 0.34 -4.69 23.73
CA PRO A 254 -0.94 -4.74 24.41
C PRO A 254 -1.49 -3.32 24.53
N PRO A 255 -2.80 -3.12 24.35
CA PRO A 255 -3.39 -1.82 24.60
C PRO A 255 -2.96 -1.39 26.01
N PRO A 256 -2.60 -0.12 26.22
CA PRO A 256 -2.19 0.37 27.54
C PRO A 256 -3.24 -0.10 28.54
N ALA A 257 -2.78 -0.77 29.62
CA ALA A 257 -3.67 -1.28 30.65
C ALA A 257 -4.61 -0.16 31.04
N LYS A 258 -5.94 -0.44 31.03
CA LYS A 258 -6.92 0.54 31.50
C LYS A 258 -6.42 1.05 32.85
N PRO A 259 -6.20 2.34 33.03
CA PRO A 259 -5.75 2.86 34.31
C PRO A 259 -6.76 2.38 35.36
N LYS A 260 -6.25 1.82 36.46
CA LYS A 260 -7.03 1.53 37.65
C LYS A 260 -7.81 2.80 37.98
N PRO A 261 -9.12 2.76 38.28
CA PRO A 261 -9.87 3.97 38.53
C PRO A 261 -9.18 4.77 39.66
N GLU A 262 -8.46 5.77 39.26
CA GLU A 262 -7.93 6.81 40.13
C GLU A 262 -9.10 7.71 40.51
N PRO A 263 -9.16 8.26 41.74
CA PRO A 263 -10.24 9.14 42.15
C PRO A 263 -10.38 10.26 41.10
N ALA A 264 -11.59 10.50 40.62
CA ALA A 264 -11.90 11.44 39.56
C ALA A 264 -11.19 12.78 39.79
N LEU A 265 -10.12 13.01 39.02
CA LEU A 265 -9.59 14.36 38.81
C LEU A 265 -10.66 15.16 38.03
N PRO A 266 -10.79 16.44 38.33
CA PRO A 266 -11.73 17.29 37.59
C PRO A 266 -11.44 17.18 36.08
N PRO A 267 -12.44 17.26 35.19
CA PRO A 267 -12.28 17.03 33.77
C PRO A 267 -11.14 17.88 33.23
N SER A 268 -10.08 17.19 32.78
CA SER A 268 -9.00 17.84 32.06
C SER A 268 -9.58 18.48 30.82
N THR A 269 -9.52 19.77 30.73
CA THR A 269 -9.78 20.55 29.52
C THR A 269 -9.04 19.88 28.37
N PRO A 270 -9.69 19.64 27.21
CA PRO A 270 -9.00 19.15 26.02
C PRO A 270 -7.80 20.06 25.73
N PRO A 271 -6.66 19.52 25.26
CA PRO A 271 -5.53 20.36 24.92
C PRO A 271 -6.02 21.46 23.99
N PRO A 272 -5.59 22.71 24.22
CA PRO A 272 -6.07 23.84 23.45
C PRO A 272 -5.86 23.58 21.96
N SER A 273 -6.84 23.97 21.16
CA SER A 273 -6.86 23.86 19.69
C SER A 273 -5.65 24.51 18.98
N ASP A 274 -4.79 25.16 19.73
CA ASP A 274 -3.61 25.91 19.25
C ASP A 274 -2.41 25.04 18.86
N GLU A 275 -2.39 23.72 19.16
CA GLU A 275 -1.25 22.84 18.83
C GLU A 275 -1.30 22.22 17.42
N LEU A 276 -2.43 22.27 16.73
CA LEU A 276 -2.55 21.69 15.38
C LEU A 276 -2.25 22.75 14.32
N LYS A 277 -1.01 22.83 13.88
CA LYS A 277 -0.61 23.71 12.77
C LYS A 277 -1.23 23.22 11.45
N PRO A 278 -1.63 24.18 10.56
CA PRO A 278 -2.08 23.84 9.20
C PRO A 278 -1.07 22.94 8.49
N GLY A 279 -1.56 21.93 7.76
CA GLY A 279 -0.71 20.99 7.04
C GLY A 279 0.03 19.96 7.91
N ARG A 280 -0.20 19.91 9.24
CA ARG A 280 0.30 18.79 10.06
C ARG A 280 -0.24 17.47 9.50
N ASN A 281 0.61 16.46 9.39
CA ASN A 281 0.27 15.18 8.79
C ASN A 281 0.06 14.08 9.82
N ARG A 282 -0.87 13.18 9.54
CA ARG A 282 -1.02 11.89 10.23
C ARG A 282 -1.35 10.79 9.22
N GLU A 283 -0.93 9.57 9.49
CA GLU A 283 -1.35 8.40 8.74
C GLU A 283 -2.63 7.80 9.36
N ASN A 284 -3.56 7.39 8.52
CA ASN A 284 -4.73 6.64 8.96
C ASN A 284 -4.45 5.14 8.86
N ARG A 285 -4.57 4.42 9.97
CA ARG A 285 -4.23 2.99 10.07
C ARG A 285 -5.12 2.07 9.22
N LYS A 286 -6.29 2.51 8.77
CA LYS A 286 -7.20 1.69 7.97
C LYS A 286 -6.79 1.67 6.48
N ASP A 287 -6.62 2.84 5.91
CA ASP A 287 -6.34 2.99 4.47
C ASP A 287 -4.86 3.24 4.16
N LEU A 288 -4.05 3.50 5.18
CA LEU A 288 -2.62 3.83 5.12
C LEU A 288 -2.32 5.08 4.29
N LEU A 289 -3.33 5.94 4.11
CA LEU A 289 -3.13 7.24 3.50
C LEU A 289 -2.72 8.28 4.54
N THR A 290 -1.94 9.25 4.09
CA THR A 290 -1.58 10.41 4.90
C THR A 290 -2.68 11.46 4.78
N TYR A 291 -3.11 12.00 5.91
CA TYR A 291 -4.08 13.09 6.04
C TYR A 291 -3.40 14.33 6.57
N ALA A 292 -3.72 15.48 5.99
CA ALA A 292 -3.27 16.78 6.44
C ALA A 292 -4.35 17.48 7.29
N TRP A 293 -3.93 18.22 8.32
CA TRP A 293 -4.84 19.01 9.16
C TRP A 293 -5.28 20.28 8.45
N ILE A 294 -6.58 20.44 8.35
CA ILE A 294 -7.24 21.64 7.83
C ILE A 294 -7.85 22.39 9.03
N PRO A 295 -7.34 23.57 9.41
CA PRO A 295 -7.87 24.32 10.55
C PRO A 295 -9.25 24.89 10.27
N PRO A 296 -10.05 25.21 11.31
CA PRO A 296 -11.24 26.04 11.12
C PRO A 296 -10.85 27.41 10.57
N GLY A 297 -11.78 28.04 9.84
CA GLY A 297 -11.49 29.36 9.26
C GLY A 297 -12.64 29.89 8.42
N THR A 298 -12.44 31.09 7.88
CA THR A 298 -13.39 31.77 7.00
C THR A 298 -12.71 32.07 5.66
N PHE A 299 -13.43 31.87 4.57
CA PHE A 299 -12.94 32.14 3.21
C PHE A 299 -14.06 32.65 2.30
N LYS A 300 -13.68 33.18 1.16
CA LYS A 300 -14.63 33.54 0.11
C LYS A 300 -14.74 32.39 -0.90
N MET A 301 -15.89 31.72 -0.92
CA MET A 301 -16.24 30.65 -1.84
C MET A 301 -16.79 31.20 -3.15
N GLY A 302 -16.42 30.55 -4.26
CA GLY A 302 -16.85 30.93 -5.59
C GLY A 302 -15.82 31.79 -6.34
N CYS A 303 -16.22 32.22 -7.53
CA CYS A 303 -15.32 32.88 -8.45
C CYS A 303 -15.05 34.35 -8.05
N PRO A 304 -13.76 34.76 -7.99
CA PRO A 304 -13.40 36.14 -7.67
C PRO A 304 -13.85 37.09 -8.79
N PRO A 305 -14.18 38.36 -8.47
CA PRO A 305 -14.73 39.33 -9.43
C PRO A 305 -13.82 39.64 -10.62
N ASN A 306 -12.51 39.44 -10.47
CA ASN A 306 -11.49 39.70 -11.49
C ASN A 306 -11.19 38.49 -12.38
N ASP A 307 -11.92 37.40 -12.25
CA ASP A 307 -11.78 36.24 -13.13
C ASP A 307 -12.83 36.29 -14.26
N ALA A 308 -12.37 36.59 -15.47
CA ALA A 308 -13.22 36.65 -16.66
C ALA A 308 -13.75 35.26 -17.12
N GLN A 309 -13.22 34.17 -16.56
CA GLN A 309 -13.61 32.80 -16.92
C GLN A 309 -14.69 32.24 -15.99
N CYS A 310 -15.24 33.04 -15.06
CA CYS A 310 -16.30 32.63 -14.15
C CYS A 310 -17.54 32.13 -14.87
N MET A 311 -17.95 30.92 -14.54
CA MET A 311 -19.24 30.38 -14.96
C MET A 311 -20.38 30.91 -14.07
N PRO A 312 -21.64 30.90 -14.55
CA PRO A 312 -22.78 31.42 -13.77
C PRO A 312 -22.99 30.73 -12.42
N ASP A 313 -22.74 29.42 -12.34
CA ASP A 313 -22.92 28.59 -11.14
C ASP A 313 -21.80 28.75 -10.10
N GLU A 314 -20.74 29.46 -10.45
CA GLU A 314 -19.67 29.84 -9.51
C GLU A 314 -19.99 31.17 -8.78
N LYS A 315 -21.14 31.79 -9.08
CA LYS A 315 -21.55 33.10 -8.59
C LYS A 315 -22.84 33.03 -7.75
N PRO A 316 -23.03 34.00 -6.83
CA PRO A 316 -22.07 35.03 -6.42
C PRO A 316 -20.95 34.48 -5.54
N GLN A 317 -19.77 35.14 -5.54
CA GLN A 317 -18.80 34.90 -4.48
C GLN A 317 -19.37 35.33 -3.13
N HIS A 318 -19.24 34.48 -2.11
CA HIS A 318 -19.81 34.69 -0.79
C HIS A 318 -18.89 34.19 0.32
N GLU A 319 -19.09 34.68 1.53
CA GLU A 319 -18.30 34.27 2.67
C GLU A 319 -18.80 32.93 3.23
N VAL A 320 -17.88 32.02 3.52
CA VAL A 320 -18.15 30.73 4.16
C VAL A 320 -17.23 30.55 5.37
N LYS A 321 -17.84 30.16 6.49
CA LYS A 321 -17.16 29.82 7.74
C LYS A 321 -17.16 28.32 7.94
N ILE A 322 -15.98 27.72 8.05
CA ILE A 322 -15.75 26.34 8.48
C ILE A 322 -15.47 26.39 9.98
N THR A 323 -16.39 25.87 10.79
CA THR A 323 -16.33 26.05 12.26
C THR A 323 -15.45 25.03 12.96
N LYS A 324 -15.24 23.86 12.36
CA LYS A 324 -14.46 22.77 12.93
C LYS A 324 -13.36 22.36 11.97
N GLY A 325 -12.13 22.26 12.50
CA GLY A 325 -11.04 21.67 11.72
C GLY A 325 -11.27 20.19 11.46
N PHE A 326 -10.66 19.66 10.42
CA PHE A 326 -10.77 18.26 9.99
C PHE A 326 -9.46 17.80 9.36
N TRP A 327 -9.33 16.50 9.22
CA TRP A 327 -8.22 15.89 8.49
C TRP A 327 -8.67 15.55 7.08
N MET A 328 -7.91 15.91 6.06
CA MET A 328 -8.20 15.57 4.65
C MET A 328 -7.05 14.74 4.07
N THR A 329 -7.36 13.71 3.26
CA THR A 329 -6.30 12.98 2.55
C THR A 329 -5.47 13.94 1.73
N ARG A 330 -4.14 13.79 1.80
CA ARG A 330 -3.20 14.70 1.10
C ARG A 330 -3.32 14.64 -0.40
N THR A 331 -3.79 13.54 -0.93
CA THR A 331 -3.98 13.24 -2.36
C THR A 331 -5.38 12.69 -2.58
N GLU A 332 -5.75 12.44 -3.81
CA GLU A 332 -6.86 11.55 -4.13
C GLU A 332 -6.63 10.18 -3.46
N VAL A 333 -7.70 9.45 -3.18
CA VAL A 333 -7.63 8.05 -2.75
C VAL A 333 -7.01 7.22 -3.88
N THR A 334 -5.98 6.45 -3.52
CA THR A 334 -5.24 5.66 -4.50
C THR A 334 -5.88 4.29 -4.76
N THR A 335 -5.57 3.70 -5.91
CA THR A 335 -5.99 2.33 -6.25
C THR A 335 -5.56 1.33 -5.18
N GLY A 336 -4.35 1.47 -4.62
CA GLY A 336 -3.87 0.60 -3.54
C GLY A 336 -4.65 0.76 -2.24
N ALA A 337 -5.06 1.99 -1.90
CA ALA A 337 -5.90 2.23 -0.72
C ALA A 337 -7.32 1.68 -0.94
N TYR A 338 -7.88 1.83 -2.14
CA TYR A 338 -9.19 1.27 -2.48
C TYR A 338 -9.18 -0.26 -2.48
N GLN A 339 -8.12 -0.91 -2.96
CA GLN A 339 -7.95 -2.36 -2.88
C GLN A 339 -7.95 -2.88 -1.43
N ARG A 340 -7.40 -2.12 -0.48
CA ARG A 340 -7.51 -2.47 0.95
C ARG A 340 -8.95 -2.46 1.43
N PHE A 341 -9.73 -1.48 1.00
CA PHE A 341 -11.15 -1.38 1.33
C PHE A 341 -11.94 -2.56 0.76
N THR A 342 -11.78 -2.87 -0.54
CA THR A 342 -12.49 -4.01 -1.16
C THR A 342 -12.10 -5.32 -0.53
N SER A 343 -10.81 -5.51 -0.23
CA SER A 343 -10.30 -6.70 0.47
C SER A 343 -10.84 -6.83 1.90
N ALA A 344 -11.04 -5.72 2.60
CA ALA A 344 -11.51 -5.73 3.99
C ALA A 344 -13.03 -5.88 4.12
N THR A 345 -13.79 -5.48 3.10
CA THR A 345 -15.27 -5.38 3.19
C THR A 345 -16.00 -6.28 2.20
N GLY A 346 -15.33 -6.80 1.19
CA GLY A 346 -15.97 -7.48 0.06
C GLY A 346 -16.70 -6.51 -0.88
N HIS A 347 -16.47 -5.20 -0.76
CA HIS A 347 -17.03 -4.22 -1.69
C HIS A 347 -16.51 -4.48 -3.10
N ARG A 348 -17.27 -4.08 -4.11
CA ARG A 348 -16.88 -4.30 -5.51
C ARG A 348 -15.58 -3.59 -5.88
N GLU A 349 -14.79 -4.22 -6.72
CA GLU A 349 -13.61 -3.60 -7.34
C GLU A 349 -14.03 -2.53 -8.36
N PRO A 350 -13.28 -1.43 -8.49
CA PRO A 350 -13.52 -0.47 -9.55
C PRO A 350 -13.26 -1.11 -10.91
N GLY A 351 -13.89 -0.64 -11.96
CA GLY A 351 -13.57 -1.08 -13.32
C GLY A 351 -12.09 -0.84 -13.65
N LYS A 352 -11.50 -1.64 -14.54
CA LYS A 352 -10.11 -1.40 -14.99
C LYS A 352 -9.97 0.02 -15.52
N THR A 353 -9.11 0.82 -14.88
CA THR A 353 -8.99 2.25 -15.11
C THR A 353 -7.97 2.58 -16.21
N GLN A 354 -7.02 1.69 -16.46
CA GLN A 354 -5.89 1.97 -17.34
C GLN A 354 -5.85 1.02 -18.51
N THR A 355 -5.70 1.57 -19.70
CA THR A 355 -5.43 0.82 -20.93
C THR A 355 -3.93 0.67 -21.17
N ASN A 356 -3.09 1.50 -20.52
CA ASN A 356 -1.65 1.45 -20.63
C ASN A 356 -1.02 0.68 -19.46
N PRO A 357 -0.48 -0.53 -19.69
CA PRO A 357 0.15 -1.34 -18.63
C PRO A 357 1.34 -0.64 -17.95
N LYS A 358 1.99 0.33 -18.62
CA LYS A 358 3.12 1.10 -18.07
C LYS A 358 2.70 2.10 -16.98
N LEU A 359 1.41 2.39 -16.88
CA LEU A 359 0.84 3.29 -15.86
C LEU A 359 0.04 2.54 -14.79
N ALA A 360 0.01 1.21 -14.84
CA ALA A 360 -0.61 0.40 -13.79
C ALA A 360 0.22 0.51 -12.49
N GLY A 361 -0.35 1.14 -11.46
CA GLY A 361 0.32 1.33 -10.17
C GLY A 361 -0.68 1.46 -9.02
N THR A 362 -0.25 1.14 -7.81
CA THR A 362 -1.05 1.26 -6.59
C THR A 362 -1.20 2.71 -6.11
N ASP A 363 -0.40 3.61 -6.66
CA ASP A 363 -0.31 5.04 -6.36
C ASP A 363 -1.09 5.94 -7.34
N LEU A 364 -1.81 5.35 -8.28
CA LEU A 364 -2.73 6.09 -9.15
C LEU A 364 -4.02 6.45 -8.41
N PRO A 365 -4.67 7.58 -8.72
CA PRO A 365 -6.03 7.84 -8.23
C PRO A 365 -6.97 6.68 -8.59
N VAL A 366 -7.78 6.25 -7.66
CA VAL A 366 -8.88 5.34 -7.99
C VAL A 366 -9.96 6.13 -8.76
N THR A 367 -10.34 5.61 -9.92
CA THR A 367 -11.42 6.13 -10.74
C THR A 367 -12.39 5.00 -11.12
N LYS A 368 -13.42 5.26 -11.91
CA LYS A 368 -14.52 4.30 -12.21
C LYS A 368 -15.24 3.81 -10.95
N VAL A 369 -15.39 4.69 -10.01
CA VAL A 369 -16.17 4.52 -8.77
C VAL A 369 -17.39 5.42 -8.80
N THR A 370 -18.53 4.91 -8.34
CA THR A 370 -19.74 5.72 -8.14
C THR A 370 -19.58 6.61 -6.91
N TRP A 371 -20.49 7.57 -6.74
CA TRP A 371 -20.53 8.37 -5.52
C TRP A 371 -20.75 7.50 -4.26
N ASP A 372 -21.61 6.48 -4.36
CA ASP A 372 -21.86 5.56 -3.24
C ASP A 372 -20.62 4.71 -2.91
N ASP A 373 -19.83 4.31 -3.90
CA ASP A 373 -18.56 3.60 -3.66
C ASP A 373 -17.55 4.51 -2.93
N ALA A 374 -17.43 5.76 -3.36
CA ALA A 374 -16.56 6.75 -2.73
C ALA A 374 -16.98 7.05 -1.29
N LYS A 375 -18.31 7.21 -1.07
CA LYS A 375 -18.89 7.39 0.26
C LYS A 375 -18.60 6.19 1.16
N ALA A 376 -18.87 4.96 0.69
CA ALA A 376 -18.63 3.74 1.45
C ALA A 376 -17.15 3.56 1.83
N TYR A 377 -16.24 3.91 0.92
CA TYR A 377 -14.81 3.91 1.23
C TYR A 377 -14.47 4.89 2.37
N CYS A 378 -14.91 6.15 2.26
CA CYS A 378 -14.61 7.16 3.27
C CYS A 378 -15.20 6.80 4.65
N GLU A 379 -16.40 6.22 4.69
CA GLU A 379 -17.03 5.71 5.92
C GLU A 379 -16.23 4.54 6.51
N TRP A 380 -15.77 3.60 5.68
CA TRP A 380 -14.89 2.53 6.12
C TRP A 380 -13.57 3.10 6.67
N ALA A 381 -12.98 4.10 6.03
CA ALA A 381 -11.77 4.76 6.52
C ALA A 381 -11.96 5.50 7.85
N GLY A 382 -13.22 5.71 8.28
CA GLY A 382 -13.58 6.36 9.55
C GLY A 382 -13.98 7.83 9.38
N GLY A 383 -14.37 8.23 8.17
CA GLY A 383 -14.74 9.61 7.85
C GLY A 383 -15.90 9.71 6.86
N ARG A 384 -15.81 10.64 5.94
CA ARG A 384 -16.83 10.93 4.92
C ARG A 384 -16.20 11.64 3.71
N LEU A 385 -16.96 11.82 2.64
CA LEU A 385 -16.62 12.76 1.58
C LEU A 385 -16.59 14.19 2.14
N PRO A 386 -15.73 15.08 1.63
CA PRO A 386 -15.76 16.51 1.96
C PRO A 386 -17.05 17.14 1.42
N THR A 387 -17.58 18.16 2.10
CA THR A 387 -18.54 19.05 1.46
C THR A 387 -17.85 19.86 0.35
N GLU A 388 -18.61 20.40 -0.59
CA GLU A 388 -18.07 21.26 -1.63
C GLU A 388 -17.30 22.45 -1.04
N ALA A 389 -17.83 23.05 0.03
CA ALA A 389 -17.19 24.16 0.73
C ALA A 389 -15.88 23.74 1.44
N GLU A 390 -15.86 22.59 2.09
CA GLU A 390 -14.64 22.04 2.70
C GLU A 390 -13.58 21.74 1.66
N TRP A 391 -14.00 21.21 0.50
CA TRP A 391 -13.10 20.95 -0.62
C TRP A 391 -12.45 22.24 -1.13
N GLU A 392 -13.25 23.28 -1.44
CA GLU A 392 -12.74 24.55 -1.98
C GLU A 392 -11.87 25.29 -0.95
N TYR A 393 -12.29 25.33 0.33
CA TYR A 393 -11.48 25.88 1.42
C TYR A 393 -10.11 25.22 1.50
N SER A 394 -10.09 23.89 1.43
CA SER A 394 -8.88 23.10 1.49
C SER A 394 -7.99 23.33 0.27
N ALA A 395 -8.58 23.38 -0.92
CA ALA A 395 -7.87 23.61 -2.18
C ALA A 395 -7.20 25.00 -2.23
N ARG A 396 -7.84 26.02 -1.64
CA ARG A 396 -7.27 27.36 -1.50
C ARG A 396 -6.05 27.43 -0.58
N GLY A 397 -5.89 26.47 0.34
CA GLY A 397 -4.69 26.36 1.18
C GLY A 397 -4.41 27.60 2.05
N GLY A 398 -5.45 28.26 2.55
CA GLY A 398 -5.34 29.49 3.35
C GLY A 398 -5.05 30.77 2.55
N LYS A 399 -5.05 30.70 1.21
CA LYS A 399 -4.84 31.87 0.33
C LYS A 399 -6.18 32.38 -0.21
N ALA A 400 -6.39 33.69 -0.15
CA ALA A 400 -7.61 34.33 -0.67
C ALA A 400 -7.49 34.61 -2.18
N GLU A 401 -8.64 34.53 -2.86
CA GLU A 401 -8.89 35.10 -4.21
C GLU A 401 -7.94 34.68 -5.34
N LEU A 402 -7.29 33.50 -5.22
CA LEU A 402 -6.49 32.92 -6.29
C LEU A 402 -7.36 32.10 -7.24
N LYS A 403 -6.96 32.05 -8.52
CA LYS A 403 -7.54 31.16 -9.54
C LYS A 403 -7.04 29.72 -9.36
N PHE A 404 -5.76 29.54 -9.02
CA PHE A 404 -5.08 28.26 -8.83
C PHE A 404 -4.34 28.26 -7.48
N PRO A 405 -4.04 27.11 -6.87
CA PRO A 405 -3.31 27.06 -5.58
C PRO A 405 -1.94 27.75 -5.62
N TRP A 406 -1.33 27.87 -6.80
CA TRP A 406 -0.01 28.48 -7.02
C TRP A 406 -0.06 29.93 -7.48
N GLY A 407 -1.23 30.48 -7.85
CA GLY A 407 -1.34 31.88 -8.31
C GLY A 407 -2.49 32.10 -9.29
N ASN A 408 -2.40 33.16 -10.08
CA ASN A 408 -3.45 33.54 -11.04
C ASN A 408 -3.14 33.16 -12.50
N THR A 409 -1.95 32.63 -12.76
CA THR A 409 -1.53 32.15 -14.08
C THR A 409 -1.48 30.62 -14.05
N PHE A 410 -2.07 30.00 -15.07
CA PHE A 410 -2.02 28.54 -15.19
C PHE A 410 -0.60 28.07 -15.51
N ASP A 411 -0.11 27.08 -14.76
CA ASP A 411 1.16 26.40 -15.04
C ASP A 411 0.88 24.91 -15.33
N PRO A 412 1.08 24.46 -16.58
CA PRO A 412 0.81 23.07 -16.95
C PRO A 412 1.76 22.04 -16.30
N ASN A 413 2.84 22.47 -15.64
CA ASN A 413 3.74 21.57 -14.92
C ASN A 413 3.24 21.25 -13.50
N LEU A 414 2.21 21.95 -13.03
CA LEU A 414 1.72 21.83 -11.67
C LEU A 414 0.38 21.06 -11.55
N ALA A 415 -0.23 20.70 -12.70
CA ALA A 415 -1.47 19.94 -12.73
C ALA A 415 -1.53 19.01 -13.97
N ASN A 416 -1.95 17.78 -13.81
CA ASN A 416 -2.22 16.87 -14.93
C ASN A 416 -3.53 17.26 -15.63
N SER A 417 -3.43 17.85 -16.82
CA SER A 417 -4.55 18.34 -17.61
C SER A 417 -4.33 18.10 -19.11
N PHE A 418 -5.33 18.34 -19.93
CA PHE A 418 -5.28 18.11 -21.39
C PHE A 418 -4.07 18.73 -22.10
N LYS A 419 -3.44 19.77 -21.54
CA LYS A 419 -2.30 20.47 -22.15
C LYS A 419 -0.97 20.28 -21.41
N THR A 420 -0.88 19.39 -20.43
CA THR A 420 0.23 19.34 -19.49
C THR A 420 1.58 18.98 -20.10
N ASP A 421 1.65 18.25 -21.22
CA ASP A 421 2.95 17.84 -21.73
C ASP A 421 3.41 18.60 -22.97
N LEU A 422 3.98 19.78 -22.75
CA LEU A 422 4.66 20.57 -23.79
C LEU A 422 6.00 19.96 -24.22
N LYS A 423 6.65 19.11 -23.38
CA LYS A 423 7.95 18.48 -23.70
C LYS A 423 7.77 17.17 -24.47
N LEU A 424 6.73 16.41 -24.19
CA LEU A 424 6.46 15.13 -24.84
C LEU A 424 5.64 15.27 -26.13
N LYS A 425 5.15 16.46 -26.46
CA LYS A 425 4.26 16.72 -27.61
C LYS A 425 3.01 15.82 -27.66
N LYS A 426 2.61 15.22 -26.54
CA LYS A 426 1.44 14.37 -26.40
C LYS A 426 0.71 14.72 -25.10
N PRO A 427 -0.62 14.97 -25.15
CA PRO A 427 -1.39 15.15 -23.93
C PRO A 427 -1.33 13.88 -23.08
N PHE A 428 -1.30 14.04 -21.75
CA PHE A 428 -1.65 12.91 -20.88
C PHE A 428 -3.11 12.54 -21.19
N ILE A 429 -3.33 11.29 -21.53
CA ILE A 429 -4.66 10.75 -21.83
C ILE A 429 -5.23 9.95 -20.67
N GLU A 430 -4.51 9.89 -19.54
CA GLU A 430 -4.80 9.08 -18.37
C GLU A 430 -4.29 9.77 -17.09
N THR A 431 -4.76 9.31 -15.95
CA THR A 431 -4.24 9.75 -14.64
C THR A 431 -2.76 9.36 -14.46
N VAL A 432 -2.05 10.13 -13.68
CA VAL A 432 -0.65 9.86 -13.28
C VAL A 432 -0.60 9.53 -11.78
N PRO A 433 0.49 8.92 -11.29
CA PRO A 433 0.69 8.71 -9.86
C PRO A 433 0.46 9.98 -9.05
N VAL A 434 -0.23 9.85 -7.92
CA VAL A 434 -0.50 10.99 -7.03
C VAL A 434 0.81 11.67 -6.60
N ARG A 435 0.80 13.00 -6.44
CA ARG A 435 1.98 13.82 -6.14
C ARG A 435 3.05 13.82 -7.24
N LYS A 436 2.72 13.39 -8.43
CA LYS A 436 3.66 13.38 -9.57
C LYS A 436 4.01 14.78 -10.03
N LEU A 437 3.06 15.70 -9.93
CA LEU A 437 3.20 17.08 -10.41
C LEU A 437 3.01 18.07 -9.25
N GLY A 438 3.71 19.18 -9.34
CA GLY A 438 3.56 20.29 -8.41
C GLY A 438 4.07 20.03 -6.99
N SER A 439 3.78 20.97 -6.13
CA SER A 439 4.00 20.93 -4.69
C SER A 439 2.67 21.02 -3.94
N GLY A 440 2.64 20.59 -2.69
CA GLY A 440 1.47 20.77 -1.84
C GLY A 440 1.11 22.26 -1.70
N ASN A 441 -0.19 22.54 -1.53
CA ASN A 441 -0.67 23.89 -1.24
C ASN A 441 -0.34 24.30 0.22
N GLY A 442 -0.87 25.42 0.69
CA GLY A 442 -0.59 25.92 2.05
C GLY A 442 -1.08 25.00 3.19
N PHE A 443 -1.88 23.98 2.88
CA PHE A 443 -2.30 22.92 3.81
C PHE A 443 -1.65 21.57 3.51
N ASP A 444 -0.59 21.54 2.68
CA ASP A 444 0.15 20.34 2.28
C ASP A 444 -0.72 19.31 1.54
N LEU A 445 -1.71 19.78 0.76
CA LEU A 445 -2.55 18.98 -0.12
C LEU A 445 -2.02 19.02 -1.56
N PHE A 446 -1.98 17.87 -2.21
CA PHE A 446 -1.52 17.67 -3.57
C PHE A 446 -2.67 17.34 -4.50
N ASP A 447 -2.46 17.56 -5.79
CA ASP A 447 -3.38 17.19 -6.88
C ASP A 447 -4.81 17.71 -6.67
N MET A 448 -4.93 18.90 -6.04
CA MET A 448 -6.24 19.55 -5.86
C MET A 448 -6.85 20.00 -7.19
N LEU A 449 -6.03 20.11 -8.24
CA LEU A 449 -6.48 20.45 -9.60
C LEU A 449 -5.87 19.50 -10.60
N GLY A 450 -6.68 19.02 -11.53
CA GLY A 450 -6.28 18.07 -12.57
C GLY A 450 -6.21 16.64 -12.04
N ASN A 451 -5.59 15.76 -12.79
CA ASN A 451 -5.44 14.34 -12.54
C ASN A 451 -6.80 13.61 -12.52
N ALA A 452 -7.49 13.52 -11.39
CA ALA A 452 -8.86 13.04 -11.31
C ALA A 452 -9.74 14.08 -10.60
N ARG A 453 -10.87 14.45 -11.22
CA ARG A 453 -11.87 15.25 -10.51
C ARG A 453 -12.49 14.47 -9.36
N GLU A 454 -12.97 15.16 -8.33
CA GLU A 454 -13.26 14.55 -7.06
C GLU A 454 -14.70 14.69 -6.63
N TRP A 455 -15.34 13.56 -6.27
CA TRP A 455 -16.65 13.54 -5.66
C TRP A 455 -16.67 14.34 -4.35
N THR A 456 -17.70 15.18 -4.18
CA THR A 456 -18.03 15.81 -2.90
C THR A 456 -19.34 15.26 -2.34
N ALA A 457 -19.67 15.61 -1.10
CA ALA A 457 -20.90 15.15 -0.45
C ALA A 457 -22.16 15.80 -1.02
N ASP A 458 -22.04 16.98 -1.63
CA ASP A 458 -23.15 17.87 -1.94
C ASP A 458 -23.90 17.43 -3.21
N PHE A 459 -25.22 17.61 -3.21
CA PHE A 459 -25.98 17.67 -4.43
C PHE A 459 -25.69 18.98 -5.18
N TYR A 460 -25.68 18.91 -6.50
CA TYR A 460 -25.48 20.08 -7.34
C TYR A 460 -26.73 20.96 -7.41
N ALA A 461 -26.49 22.26 -7.28
CA ALA A 461 -27.44 23.31 -7.64
C ALA A 461 -26.76 24.34 -8.53
N ALA A 462 -27.47 24.82 -9.56
CA ALA A 462 -26.94 25.77 -10.53
C ALA A 462 -26.62 27.16 -9.96
N THR A 463 -27.06 27.44 -8.74
CA THR A 463 -26.74 28.67 -8.02
C THR A 463 -26.54 28.37 -6.55
N TYR A 464 -25.67 29.14 -5.88
CA TYR A 464 -25.62 29.12 -4.43
C TYR A 464 -26.91 29.66 -3.83
N SER A 465 -27.39 29.04 -2.77
CA SER A 465 -28.71 29.35 -2.16
C SER A 465 -28.82 30.76 -1.55
N SER A 466 -27.68 31.40 -1.28
CA SER A 466 -27.65 32.79 -0.80
C SER A 466 -26.35 33.50 -1.18
N ALA A 467 -26.41 34.82 -1.31
CA ALA A 467 -25.24 35.69 -1.45
C ALA A 467 -24.65 36.11 -0.08
N GLY A 468 -25.26 35.69 1.04
CA GLY A 468 -24.83 36.01 2.39
C GLY A 468 -23.87 35.00 3.00
N PRO A 469 -23.28 35.30 4.16
CA PRO A 469 -22.38 34.39 4.87
C PRO A 469 -23.04 33.07 5.21
N LEU A 470 -22.36 31.96 4.95
CA LEU A 470 -22.79 30.60 5.26
C LEU A 470 -21.86 29.97 6.31
N THR A 471 -22.44 29.12 7.16
CA THR A 471 -21.66 28.39 8.18
C THR A 471 -21.83 26.91 7.94
N ASP A 472 -20.68 26.20 7.75
CA ASP A 472 -20.61 24.76 7.47
C ASP A 472 -21.66 24.30 6.43
N PRO A 473 -21.72 24.92 5.22
CA PRO A 473 -22.74 24.57 4.25
C PRO A 473 -22.52 23.14 3.73
N ALA A 474 -23.61 22.41 3.54
CA ALA A 474 -23.64 21.04 3.04
C ALA A 474 -24.43 20.89 1.72
N GLY A 475 -24.67 22.00 1.03
CA GLY A 475 -25.42 22.01 -0.21
C GLY A 475 -26.92 21.73 -0.04
N PRO A 476 -27.65 21.54 -1.15
CA PRO A 476 -29.04 21.14 -1.15
C PRO A 476 -29.27 19.78 -0.49
N LYS A 477 -30.42 19.57 0.14
CA LYS A 477 -30.76 18.29 0.76
C LYS A 477 -31.07 17.19 -0.25
N GLU A 478 -31.45 17.56 -1.47
CA GLU A 478 -31.81 16.67 -2.57
C GLU A 478 -31.35 17.26 -3.90
N GLY A 479 -31.17 16.44 -4.89
CA GLY A 479 -30.78 16.83 -6.24
C GLY A 479 -30.63 15.59 -7.12
N LYS A 480 -30.39 15.81 -8.41
CA LYS A 480 -30.15 14.72 -9.37
C LYS A 480 -28.70 14.30 -9.40
N ASP A 481 -27.82 15.29 -9.50
CA ASP A 481 -26.39 15.08 -9.70
C ASP A 481 -25.62 15.46 -8.43
N ARG A 482 -24.41 14.92 -8.28
CA ARG A 482 -23.46 15.27 -7.22
C ARG A 482 -22.40 16.22 -7.74
N VAL A 483 -21.96 17.13 -6.91
CA VAL A 483 -20.86 18.04 -7.24
C VAL A 483 -19.55 17.27 -7.34
N VAL A 484 -18.77 17.54 -8.39
CA VAL A 484 -17.37 17.15 -8.53
C VAL A 484 -16.51 18.40 -8.69
N ARG A 485 -15.27 18.32 -8.21
CA ARG A 485 -14.36 19.48 -8.14
C ARG A 485 -12.97 19.12 -8.68
N GLY A 486 -12.21 20.17 -9.02
CA GLY A 486 -10.78 20.08 -9.33
C GLY A 486 -10.43 19.90 -10.81
N GLY A 487 -11.36 19.45 -11.63
CA GLY A 487 -11.09 19.06 -13.01
C GLY A 487 -10.22 17.81 -13.11
N SER A 488 -9.91 17.36 -14.30
CA SER A 488 -9.20 16.11 -14.54
C SER A 488 -8.16 16.21 -15.66
N PHE A 489 -7.46 15.10 -15.91
CA PHE A 489 -6.42 15.01 -16.95
C PHE A 489 -6.91 15.33 -18.37
N ASN A 490 -8.20 15.19 -18.65
CA ASN A 490 -8.80 15.42 -19.96
C ASN A 490 -9.53 16.78 -20.08
N GLU A 491 -9.43 17.63 -19.08
CA GLU A 491 -10.07 18.93 -19.02
C GLU A 491 -9.07 20.07 -19.18
N SER A 492 -9.55 21.26 -19.57
CA SER A 492 -8.73 22.41 -19.87
C SER A 492 -8.53 23.32 -18.65
N GLU A 493 -7.61 24.29 -18.73
CA GLU A 493 -7.29 25.21 -17.63
C GLU A 493 -8.52 25.93 -17.03
N LYS A 494 -9.56 26.22 -17.85
CA LYS A 494 -10.79 26.88 -17.37
C LYS A 494 -11.58 26.01 -16.40
N ASP A 495 -11.45 24.68 -16.51
CA ASP A 495 -12.13 23.69 -15.70
C ASP A 495 -11.31 23.32 -14.44
N LEU A 496 -10.03 23.72 -14.42
CA LEU A 496 -9.09 23.47 -13.31
C LEU A 496 -8.99 24.62 -12.31
N ARG A 497 -9.85 25.65 -12.37
CA ARG A 497 -9.82 26.76 -11.42
C ARG A 497 -10.37 26.32 -10.05
N LEU A 498 -9.88 26.94 -8.97
CA LEU A 498 -10.33 26.66 -7.59
C LEU A 498 -11.83 26.82 -7.40
N SER A 499 -12.45 27.77 -8.14
CA SER A 499 -13.90 28.00 -8.10
C SER A 499 -14.69 27.17 -9.10
N ALA A 500 -14.03 26.53 -10.08
CA ALA A 500 -14.72 25.76 -11.11
C ALA A 500 -15.55 24.61 -10.48
N ARG A 501 -16.78 24.48 -10.94
CA ARG A 501 -17.75 23.48 -10.50
C ARG A 501 -18.13 22.59 -11.67
N ASP A 502 -18.32 21.33 -11.42
CA ASP A 502 -18.94 20.39 -12.35
C ASP A 502 -19.85 19.45 -11.58
N HIS A 503 -20.68 18.70 -12.27
CA HIS A 503 -21.62 17.78 -11.67
C HIS A 503 -21.77 16.51 -12.48
N VAL A 504 -21.99 15.41 -11.80
CA VAL A 504 -22.05 14.07 -12.41
C VAL A 504 -23.16 13.26 -11.75
N ASP A 505 -23.85 12.46 -12.55
CA ASP A 505 -24.80 11.46 -12.05
C ASP A 505 -24.10 10.55 -11.03
N PRO A 506 -24.61 10.40 -9.79
CA PRO A 506 -23.97 9.61 -8.73
C PRO A 506 -23.71 8.14 -9.11
N ALA A 507 -24.45 7.58 -10.05
CA ALA A 507 -24.26 6.21 -10.53
C ALA A 507 -23.21 6.07 -11.64
N LYS A 508 -22.72 7.17 -12.20
CA LYS A 508 -21.76 7.17 -13.29
C LYS A 508 -20.38 6.67 -12.84
N GLN A 509 -19.75 5.92 -13.71
CA GLN A 509 -18.40 5.39 -13.53
C GLN A 509 -17.57 5.76 -14.75
N ASP A 510 -16.73 6.76 -14.63
CA ASP A 510 -15.82 7.16 -15.69
C ASP A 510 -14.35 7.10 -15.23
N ASN A 511 -13.44 7.23 -16.17
CA ASN A 511 -12.00 7.13 -15.91
C ASN A 511 -11.37 8.45 -15.41
N ALA A 512 -12.16 9.48 -15.19
CA ALA A 512 -11.73 10.82 -14.84
C ALA A 512 -12.20 11.27 -13.46
N THR A 513 -13.11 10.51 -12.82
CA THR A 513 -13.71 10.87 -11.52
C THR A 513 -13.23 9.91 -10.43
N GLY A 514 -12.51 10.47 -9.46
CA GLY A 514 -12.06 9.86 -8.21
C GLY A 514 -12.63 10.59 -7.00
N PHE A 515 -11.92 10.57 -5.88
CA PHE A 515 -12.34 11.25 -4.65
C PHE A 515 -11.22 11.35 -3.63
N ARG A 516 -11.42 12.22 -2.63
CA ARG A 516 -10.65 12.24 -1.38
C ARG A 516 -11.58 12.21 -0.18
N CYS A 517 -11.04 11.89 1.02
CA CYS A 517 -11.82 11.74 2.24
C CYS A 517 -11.44 12.79 3.29
N VAL A 518 -12.40 13.08 4.17
CA VAL A 518 -12.16 13.83 5.40
C VAL A 518 -12.46 12.99 6.63
N LEU A 519 -11.65 13.16 7.68
CA LEU A 519 -11.88 12.56 9.00
C LEU A 519 -12.18 13.67 9.99
N PRO A 520 -13.03 13.44 11.00
CA PRO A 520 -13.31 14.43 12.03
C PRO A 520 -12.03 14.76 12.82
N SER A 521 -11.97 15.98 13.36
CA SER A 521 -11.03 16.28 14.45
C SER A 521 -11.33 15.29 15.58
N LEU A 522 -10.33 14.54 16.05
CA LEU A 522 -10.53 13.64 17.20
C LEU A 522 -11.03 14.49 18.39
N THR A 523 -12.29 14.37 18.73
CA THR A 523 -12.72 14.59 20.10
C THR A 523 -12.07 13.49 20.93
N ALA A 524 -11.50 13.85 22.08
CA ALA A 524 -10.83 12.96 23.02
C ALA A 524 -11.81 11.90 23.57
N ASN A 525 -12.14 10.88 22.77
CA ASN A 525 -12.84 9.65 23.17
C ASN A 525 -12.89 8.71 21.95
N ASN A 526 -11.78 8.01 21.72
CA ASN A 526 -11.76 6.62 21.21
C ASN A 526 -10.33 6.09 21.33
#